data_44ae9b086e96d33a493a6655b89d4c11
#
_entry.id   44ae9b086e96d33a493a6655b89d4c11
#
_cell.length_a   1.000
_cell.length_b   1.000
_cell.length_c   1.000
_cell.angle_alpha   90.00
_cell.angle_beta   90.00
_cell.angle_gamma   90.00
#
_symmetry.space_group_name_H-M   'P 1'
#
loop_
_entity.id
_entity.type
_entity.pdbx_description
1 polymer ?
#
loop_
_entity_poly.entity_id
_entity_poly.type
_entity_poly.pdbx_seq_one_letter_code
_entity_poly.pdbx_strand_id
1 'polypeptide(L)'
;MRTPLVIGNWKMHGTQALARDLAQSVRDGLKRPRGVEVVVCPPFTVLPAVGEILKGAAVALGAQNCHWEEQGAFTGEVSSAMLAELGCRWVLLGHSERRHVFRETDEEINRKMGAVLRHGMRPVLCVGETEEERRQGLTFTVVEGQLRAGWAGLSPEDLARCVLAYEPVWAIGTGVNATPAQAAEVHGYLRGLVSEVASKELAQTVRILYGGSVKADNAQALTEQPDIDGVLVGGASLQAPGFITIAKKSAARSGPSKE
;
A
#
# COMPACT_ATOMS: atom_id res chain seq x y z
N MET A 1 18.53 -3.68 6.48
CA MET A 1 17.27 -3.11 7.03
C MET A 1 16.44 -2.61 5.86
N ARG A 2 15.13 -2.94 5.79
CA ARG A 2 14.23 -2.51 4.70
C ARG A 2 13.89 -1.03 4.86
N THR A 3 13.99 -0.23 3.78
CA THR A 3 13.60 1.19 3.81
C THR A 3 12.08 1.30 4.00
N PRO A 4 11.59 2.01 5.01
CA PRO A 4 10.17 2.23 5.22
C PRO A 4 9.48 2.83 4.01
N LEU A 5 8.25 2.38 3.75
CA LEU A 5 7.39 2.87 2.68
C LEU A 5 6.09 3.43 3.27
N VAL A 6 5.77 4.67 2.93
CA VAL A 6 4.54 5.33 3.37
C VAL A 6 3.70 5.66 2.14
N ILE A 7 2.52 5.05 2.04
CA ILE A 7 1.59 5.25 0.93
C ILE A 7 0.35 6.00 1.42
N GLY A 8 0.00 7.11 0.79
CA GLY A 8 -1.23 7.84 1.03
C GLY A 8 -2.30 7.43 0.02
N ASN A 9 -3.29 6.66 0.45
CA ASN A 9 -4.48 6.34 -0.34
C ASN A 9 -5.53 7.43 -0.12
N TRP A 10 -5.72 8.29 -1.12
CA TRP A 10 -6.70 9.39 -1.03
C TRP A 10 -8.15 8.91 -1.19
N LYS A 11 -8.33 7.62 -1.54
CA LYS A 11 -9.67 7.06 -1.79
C LYS A 11 -10.46 7.91 -2.80
N MET A 12 -11.77 8.04 -2.63
CA MET A 12 -12.64 8.84 -3.50
C MET A 12 -12.75 10.27 -2.95
N HIS A 13 -11.61 10.99 -2.84
CA HIS A 13 -11.57 12.37 -2.36
C HIS A 13 -10.74 13.28 -3.26
N GLY A 14 -11.16 14.54 -3.33
CA GLY A 14 -10.43 15.61 -4.00
C GLY A 14 -11.01 16.02 -5.35
N THR A 15 -11.34 17.31 -5.48
CA THR A 15 -11.52 17.99 -6.76
C THR A 15 -10.15 18.33 -7.34
N GLN A 16 -10.08 18.79 -8.58
CA GLN A 16 -8.82 19.21 -9.23
C GLN A 16 -8.04 20.21 -8.37
N ALA A 17 -8.73 21.24 -7.84
CA ALA A 17 -8.09 22.26 -7.00
C ALA A 17 -7.53 21.67 -5.70
N LEU A 18 -8.35 20.95 -4.94
CA LEU A 18 -7.95 20.34 -3.67
C LEU A 18 -6.80 19.32 -3.85
N ALA A 19 -6.84 18.53 -4.92
CA ALA A 19 -5.79 17.57 -5.22
C ALA A 19 -4.45 18.24 -5.57
N ARG A 20 -4.48 19.35 -6.31
CA ARG A 20 -3.28 20.13 -6.61
C ARG A 20 -2.69 20.74 -5.33
N ASP A 21 -3.50 21.37 -4.49
CA ASP A 21 -3.06 21.99 -3.24
C ASP A 21 -2.45 20.97 -2.28
N LEU A 22 -3.09 19.80 -2.17
CA LEU A 22 -2.60 18.71 -1.32
C LEU A 22 -1.27 18.15 -1.86
N ALA A 23 -1.19 17.85 -3.17
CA ALA A 23 0.03 17.35 -3.81
C ALA A 23 1.20 18.32 -3.66
N GLN A 24 0.94 19.62 -3.89
CA GLN A 24 1.92 20.70 -3.72
C GLN A 24 2.45 20.74 -2.28
N SER A 25 1.54 20.73 -1.30
CA SER A 25 1.88 20.79 0.12
C SER A 25 2.70 19.57 0.56
N VAL A 26 2.31 18.35 0.10
CA VAL A 26 3.05 17.12 0.40
C VAL A 26 4.43 17.13 -0.24
N ARG A 27 4.54 17.54 -1.52
CA ARG A 27 5.82 17.69 -2.23
C ARG A 27 6.75 18.64 -1.49
N ASP A 28 6.25 19.80 -1.11
CA ASP A 28 7.06 20.84 -0.49
C ASP A 28 7.50 20.49 0.94
N GLY A 29 6.65 19.77 1.68
CA GLY A 29 6.98 19.27 3.02
C GLY A 29 7.92 18.05 3.03
N LEU A 30 8.05 17.34 1.88
CA LEU A 30 8.85 16.13 1.71
C LEU A 30 9.87 16.25 0.55
N LYS A 31 10.49 17.42 0.37
CA LYS A 31 11.50 17.65 -0.69
C LYS A 31 12.69 16.71 -0.63
N ARG A 32 13.08 16.28 0.56
CA ARG A 32 14.20 15.36 0.79
C ARG A 32 13.86 14.41 1.96
N PRO A 33 12.91 13.50 1.80
CA PRO A 33 12.59 12.53 2.83
C PRO A 33 13.78 11.57 2.98
N ARG A 34 14.50 11.67 4.10
CA ARG A 34 15.64 10.77 4.37
C ARG A 34 15.12 9.51 5.05
N GLY A 35 15.57 8.34 4.59
CA GLY A 35 15.27 7.07 5.23
C GLY A 35 13.82 6.57 5.07
N VAL A 36 13.03 7.17 4.16
CA VAL A 36 11.65 6.73 3.85
C VAL A 36 11.32 6.98 2.38
N GLU A 37 10.61 6.05 1.77
CA GLU A 37 9.97 6.21 0.46
C GLU A 37 8.51 6.63 0.66
N VAL A 38 8.05 7.61 -0.12
CA VAL A 38 6.68 8.14 0.02
C VAL A 38 5.96 8.11 -1.31
N VAL A 39 4.72 7.66 -1.29
CA VAL A 39 3.83 7.53 -2.45
C VAL A 39 2.48 8.17 -2.12
N VAL A 40 1.85 8.81 -3.10
CA VAL A 40 0.44 9.21 -3.01
C VAL A 40 -0.35 8.57 -4.13
N CYS A 41 -1.53 8.05 -3.80
CA CYS A 41 -2.45 7.39 -4.71
C CYS A 41 -3.77 8.19 -4.77
N PRO A 42 -3.86 9.20 -5.65
CA PRO A 42 -5.08 9.98 -5.84
C PRO A 42 -6.09 9.22 -6.71
N PRO A 43 -7.38 9.63 -6.74
CA PRO A 43 -8.35 9.10 -7.70
C PRO A 43 -7.96 9.39 -9.14
N PHE A 44 -8.42 8.55 -10.08
CA PHE A 44 -8.06 8.62 -11.51
C PHE A 44 -8.29 10.00 -12.15
N THR A 45 -9.38 10.66 -11.76
CA THR A 45 -9.77 11.97 -12.30
C THR A 45 -8.75 13.09 -12.07
N VAL A 46 -7.88 12.94 -11.09
CA VAL A 46 -6.86 13.96 -10.73
C VAL A 46 -5.42 13.44 -10.88
N LEU A 47 -5.23 12.18 -11.30
CA LEU A 47 -3.90 11.59 -11.52
C LEU A 47 -2.99 12.45 -12.42
N PRO A 48 -3.44 12.92 -13.61
CA PRO A 48 -2.58 13.73 -14.48
C PRO A 48 -2.10 15.01 -13.78
N ALA A 49 -3.01 15.69 -13.08
CA ALA A 49 -2.70 16.94 -12.40
C ALA A 49 -1.71 16.77 -11.23
N VAL A 50 -1.88 15.68 -10.45
CA VAL A 50 -0.98 15.34 -9.36
C VAL A 50 0.38 14.86 -9.92
N GLY A 51 0.36 14.07 -10.99
CA GLY A 51 1.58 13.59 -11.65
C GLY A 51 2.48 14.72 -12.14
N GLU A 52 1.91 15.76 -12.73
CA GLU A 52 2.67 16.95 -13.13
C GLU A 52 3.34 17.66 -11.94
N ILE A 53 2.61 17.82 -10.83
CA ILE A 53 3.15 18.44 -9.62
C ILE A 53 4.31 17.62 -9.03
N LEU A 54 4.20 16.29 -9.07
CA LEU A 54 5.18 15.38 -8.50
C LEU A 54 6.33 15.04 -9.46
N LYS A 55 6.31 15.52 -10.70
CA LYS A 55 7.37 15.26 -11.68
C LYS A 55 8.73 15.73 -11.16
N GLY A 56 9.68 14.79 -11.06
CA GLY A 56 11.01 15.06 -10.51
C GLY A 56 11.06 15.23 -8.98
N ALA A 57 9.94 15.05 -8.28
CA ALA A 57 9.90 15.10 -6.82
C ALA A 57 10.36 13.78 -6.19
N ALA A 58 10.65 13.83 -4.89
CA ALA A 58 10.97 12.65 -4.09
C ALA A 58 9.73 11.83 -3.68
N VAL A 59 8.54 12.41 -3.81
CA VAL A 59 7.26 11.72 -3.58
C VAL A 59 6.81 11.09 -4.90
N ALA A 60 6.55 9.79 -4.90
CA ALA A 60 6.13 9.05 -6.08
C ALA A 60 4.61 9.08 -6.28
N LEU A 61 4.20 8.95 -7.55
CA LEU A 61 2.80 8.79 -7.92
C LEU A 61 2.44 7.30 -7.94
N GLY A 62 1.26 6.98 -7.39
CA GLY A 62 0.63 5.66 -7.47
C GLY A 62 -0.84 5.77 -7.87
N ALA A 63 -1.45 4.64 -8.19
CA ALA A 63 -2.86 4.52 -8.50
C ALA A 63 -3.58 3.63 -7.47
N GLN A 64 -4.90 3.78 -7.37
CA GLN A 64 -5.74 3.06 -6.39
C GLN A 64 -6.25 1.71 -6.89
N ASN A 65 -6.14 1.46 -8.19
CA ASN A 65 -6.58 0.25 -8.90
C ASN A 65 -6.12 0.30 -10.37
N CYS A 66 -6.29 -0.79 -11.11
CA CYS A 66 -6.26 -0.83 -12.57
C CYS A 66 -7.12 -1.97 -13.09
N HIS A 67 -7.38 -1.98 -14.40
CA HIS A 67 -7.87 -3.16 -15.11
C HIS A 67 -6.69 -4.01 -15.60
N TRP A 68 -6.91 -5.31 -15.83
CA TRP A 68 -5.85 -6.24 -16.28
C TRP A 68 -5.64 -6.28 -17.78
N GLU A 69 -6.66 -5.87 -18.57
CA GLU A 69 -6.53 -5.70 -20.02
C GLU A 69 -5.90 -4.35 -20.34
N GLU A 70 -5.16 -4.29 -21.45
CA GLU A 70 -4.47 -3.06 -21.86
C GLU A 70 -5.41 -2.07 -22.54
N GLN A 71 -6.38 -2.60 -23.30
CA GLN A 71 -7.41 -1.84 -24.01
C GLN A 71 -8.59 -2.76 -24.36
N GLY A 72 -9.72 -2.19 -24.74
CA GLY A 72 -10.86 -2.95 -25.22
C GLY A 72 -12.22 -2.41 -24.78
N ALA A 73 -13.24 -3.24 -24.84
CA ALA A 73 -14.62 -2.91 -24.50
C ALA A 73 -14.85 -3.00 -22.98
N PHE A 74 -14.16 -2.17 -22.21
CA PHE A 74 -14.20 -2.12 -20.74
C PHE A 74 -14.56 -0.69 -20.29
N THR A 75 -15.75 -0.25 -20.66
CA THR A 75 -16.20 1.13 -20.42
C THR A 75 -16.08 1.53 -18.96
N GLY A 76 -15.30 2.59 -18.69
CA GLY A 76 -15.05 3.13 -17.34
C GLY A 76 -13.79 2.62 -16.66
N GLU A 77 -13.13 1.59 -17.19
CA GLU A 77 -11.89 1.06 -16.64
C GLU A 77 -10.65 1.84 -17.09
N VAL A 78 -9.61 1.74 -16.27
CA VAL A 78 -8.29 2.35 -16.55
C VAL A 78 -7.25 1.23 -16.55
N SER A 79 -6.54 1.08 -17.67
CA SER A 79 -5.52 0.04 -17.82
C SER A 79 -4.20 0.40 -17.14
N SER A 80 -3.38 -0.63 -16.87
CA SER A 80 -2.03 -0.43 -16.35
C SER A 80 -1.13 0.34 -17.32
N ALA A 81 -1.33 0.19 -18.65
CA ALA A 81 -0.63 0.97 -19.67
C ALA A 81 -0.90 2.48 -19.54
N MET A 82 -2.18 2.87 -19.38
CA MET A 82 -2.57 4.28 -19.17
C MET A 82 -1.95 4.85 -17.90
N LEU A 83 -1.87 4.07 -16.82
CA LEU A 83 -1.25 4.51 -15.57
C LEU A 83 0.26 4.69 -15.68
N ALA A 84 0.94 3.80 -16.40
CA ALA A 84 2.38 3.91 -16.66
C ALA A 84 2.71 5.17 -17.47
N GLU A 85 1.90 5.52 -18.50
CA GLU A 85 2.03 6.74 -19.27
C GLU A 85 1.93 8.00 -18.41
N LEU A 86 1.06 8.00 -17.40
CA LEU A 86 0.92 9.09 -16.42
C LEU A 86 2.07 9.15 -15.39
N GLY A 87 3.03 8.23 -15.46
CA GLY A 87 4.17 8.17 -14.54
C GLY A 87 3.87 7.51 -13.20
N CYS A 88 2.79 6.77 -13.08
CA CYS A 88 2.54 5.94 -11.90
C CYS A 88 3.65 4.90 -11.75
N ARG A 89 4.14 4.73 -10.53
CA ARG A 89 5.13 3.70 -10.18
C ARG A 89 4.55 2.61 -9.30
N TRP A 90 3.40 2.84 -8.70
CA TRP A 90 2.75 1.99 -7.72
C TRP A 90 1.28 1.83 -8.05
N VAL A 91 0.72 0.66 -7.77
CA VAL A 91 -0.73 0.42 -7.89
C VAL A 91 -1.21 -0.38 -6.70
N LEU A 92 -2.21 0.13 -5.97
CA LEU A 92 -2.90 -0.60 -4.91
C LEU A 92 -3.85 -1.61 -5.56
N LEU A 93 -3.82 -2.87 -5.12
CA LEU A 93 -4.65 -3.95 -5.64
C LEU A 93 -5.26 -4.75 -4.50
N GLY A 94 -6.53 -5.11 -4.65
CA GLY A 94 -7.26 -5.88 -3.65
C GLY A 94 -7.51 -5.13 -2.33
N HIS A 95 -7.54 -3.78 -2.36
CA HIS A 95 -7.90 -2.99 -1.18
C HIS A 95 -9.24 -3.45 -0.61
N SER A 96 -9.39 -3.44 0.71
CA SER A 96 -10.56 -3.96 1.42
C SER A 96 -11.89 -3.43 0.88
N GLU A 97 -11.97 -2.14 0.52
CA GLU A 97 -13.16 -1.56 -0.10
C GLU A 97 -13.48 -2.22 -1.45
N ARG A 98 -12.46 -2.58 -2.24
CA ARG A 98 -12.67 -3.25 -3.52
C ARG A 98 -13.17 -4.68 -3.33
N ARG A 99 -12.58 -5.41 -2.39
CA ARG A 99 -13.00 -6.78 -2.05
C ARG A 99 -14.44 -6.83 -1.53
N HIS A 100 -14.77 -5.96 -0.58
CA HIS A 100 -16.03 -6.09 0.17
C HIS A 100 -17.18 -5.25 -0.42
N VAL A 101 -16.89 -4.07 -0.99
CA VAL A 101 -17.93 -3.20 -1.59
C VAL A 101 -18.13 -3.52 -3.07
N PHE A 102 -17.02 -3.67 -3.83
CA PHE A 102 -17.08 -3.90 -5.29
C PHE A 102 -16.99 -5.38 -5.67
N ARG A 103 -16.84 -6.29 -4.70
CA ARG A 103 -16.81 -7.74 -4.90
C ARG A 103 -15.65 -8.22 -5.79
N GLU A 104 -14.52 -7.50 -5.75
CA GLU A 104 -13.32 -7.88 -6.49
C GLU A 104 -12.76 -9.21 -5.97
N THR A 105 -12.54 -10.16 -6.88
CA THR A 105 -12.10 -11.51 -6.56
C THR A 105 -10.57 -11.61 -6.51
N ASP A 106 -10.05 -12.63 -5.84
CA ASP A 106 -8.61 -12.89 -5.82
C ASP A 106 -8.04 -13.21 -7.21
N GLU A 107 -8.84 -13.84 -8.09
CA GLU A 107 -8.45 -14.09 -9.47
C GLU A 107 -8.29 -12.80 -10.26
N GLU A 108 -9.23 -11.87 -10.15
CA GLU A 108 -9.13 -10.54 -10.78
C GLU A 108 -7.90 -9.78 -10.26
N ILE A 109 -7.66 -9.84 -8.94
CA ILE A 109 -6.49 -9.21 -8.31
C ILE A 109 -5.19 -9.80 -8.86
N ASN A 110 -5.09 -11.12 -8.99
CA ASN A 110 -3.92 -11.78 -9.56
C ASN A 110 -3.66 -11.34 -11.01
N ARG A 111 -4.70 -11.27 -11.86
CA ARG A 111 -4.59 -10.75 -13.23
C ARG A 111 -4.07 -9.31 -13.26
N LYS A 112 -4.56 -8.47 -12.35
CA LYS A 112 -4.10 -7.07 -12.19
C LYS A 112 -2.64 -7.00 -11.71
N MET A 113 -2.22 -7.89 -10.79
CA MET A 113 -0.82 -7.98 -10.37
C MET A 113 0.11 -8.17 -11.58
N GLY A 114 -0.20 -9.16 -12.43
CA GLY A 114 0.53 -9.41 -13.67
C GLY A 114 0.53 -8.22 -14.63
N ALA A 115 -0.61 -7.53 -14.79
CA ALA A 115 -0.71 -6.34 -15.64
C ALA A 115 0.19 -5.19 -15.15
N VAL A 116 0.19 -4.90 -13.85
CA VAL A 116 1.05 -3.86 -13.25
C VAL A 116 2.53 -4.17 -13.44
N LEU A 117 2.91 -5.44 -13.25
CA LEU A 117 4.29 -5.90 -13.39
C LEU A 117 4.79 -5.80 -14.83
N ARG A 118 3.96 -6.14 -15.83
CA ARG A 118 4.30 -6.02 -17.27
C ARG A 118 4.66 -4.58 -17.66
N HIS A 119 4.05 -3.58 -17.05
CA HIS A 119 4.32 -2.16 -17.31
C HIS A 119 5.39 -1.55 -16.39
N GLY A 120 6.18 -2.36 -15.72
CA GLY A 120 7.30 -1.88 -14.92
C GLY A 120 6.93 -1.23 -13.59
N MET A 121 5.66 -1.18 -13.24
CA MET A 121 5.18 -0.65 -11.96
C MET A 121 5.27 -1.69 -10.84
N ARG A 122 5.05 -1.25 -9.61
CA ARG A 122 5.10 -2.08 -8.39
C ARG A 122 3.69 -2.27 -7.84
N PRO A 123 3.15 -3.48 -7.82
CA PRO A 123 1.87 -3.74 -7.19
C PRO A 123 2.01 -3.79 -5.67
N VAL A 124 1.00 -3.25 -4.99
CA VAL A 124 0.81 -3.37 -3.55
C VAL A 124 -0.42 -4.24 -3.33
N LEU A 125 -0.20 -5.50 -2.98
CA LEU A 125 -1.28 -6.44 -2.68
C LEU A 125 -1.81 -6.19 -1.28
N CYS A 126 -3.06 -5.77 -1.18
CA CYS A 126 -3.78 -5.61 0.08
C CYS A 126 -4.43 -6.95 0.48
N VAL A 127 -4.18 -7.36 1.71
CA VAL A 127 -4.73 -8.57 2.32
C VAL A 127 -5.24 -8.26 3.73
N GLY A 128 -6.30 -8.91 4.16
CA GLY A 128 -6.79 -8.70 5.52
C GLY A 128 -8.17 -9.29 5.74
N GLU A 129 -8.44 -9.59 6.98
CA GLU A 129 -9.66 -10.21 7.47
C GLU A 129 -10.71 -9.17 7.92
N THR A 130 -11.98 -9.56 7.78
CA THR A 130 -13.12 -8.86 8.35
C THR A 130 -13.22 -9.06 9.86
N GLU A 131 -14.06 -8.28 10.52
CA GLU A 131 -14.33 -8.45 11.94
C GLU A 131 -14.93 -9.82 12.27
N GLU A 132 -15.80 -10.34 11.42
CA GLU A 132 -16.42 -11.64 11.60
C GLU A 132 -15.38 -12.77 11.48
N GLU A 133 -14.53 -12.73 10.45
CA GLU A 133 -13.45 -13.71 10.28
C GLU A 133 -12.46 -13.68 11.46
N ARG A 134 -12.16 -12.49 11.98
CA ARG A 134 -11.31 -12.35 13.17
C ARG A 134 -11.95 -12.97 14.40
N ARG A 135 -13.24 -12.74 14.64
CA ARG A 135 -13.97 -13.34 15.76
C ARG A 135 -14.01 -14.86 15.67
N GLN A 136 -14.02 -15.41 14.48
CA GLN A 136 -13.94 -16.85 14.21
C GLN A 136 -12.52 -17.42 14.26
N GLY A 137 -11.51 -16.61 14.51
CA GLY A 137 -10.10 -17.04 14.54
C GLY A 137 -9.51 -17.34 13.18
N LEU A 138 -10.10 -16.84 12.09
CA LEU A 138 -9.72 -17.13 10.70
C LEU A 138 -8.69 -16.16 10.12
N THR A 139 -8.16 -15.21 10.88
CA THR A 139 -7.21 -14.19 10.42
C THR A 139 -6.12 -14.77 9.52
N PHE A 140 -5.39 -15.76 10.01
CA PHE A 140 -4.27 -16.35 9.28
C PHE A 140 -4.72 -17.11 8.03
N THR A 141 -5.82 -17.85 8.10
CA THR A 141 -6.39 -18.55 6.95
C THR A 141 -6.76 -17.57 5.83
N VAL A 142 -7.38 -16.44 6.17
CA VAL A 142 -7.81 -15.43 5.21
C VAL A 142 -6.60 -14.76 4.55
N VAL A 143 -5.64 -14.25 5.32
CA VAL A 143 -4.49 -13.55 4.76
C VAL A 143 -3.57 -14.49 3.95
N GLU A 144 -3.47 -15.76 4.34
CA GLU A 144 -2.76 -16.78 3.58
C GLU A 144 -3.44 -17.05 2.24
N GLY A 145 -4.76 -17.29 2.24
CA GLY A 145 -5.53 -17.53 1.03
C GLY A 145 -5.40 -16.39 0.02
N GLN A 146 -5.58 -15.16 0.50
CA GLN A 146 -5.47 -13.95 -0.33
C GLN A 146 -4.05 -13.73 -0.88
N LEU A 147 -3.00 -14.00 -0.07
CA LEU A 147 -1.61 -13.87 -0.52
C LEU A 147 -1.29 -14.93 -1.57
N ARG A 148 -1.59 -16.20 -1.31
CA ARG A 148 -1.31 -17.31 -2.24
C ARG A 148 -2.03 -17.12 -3.57
N ALA A 149 -3.29 -16.70 -3.53
CA ALA A 149 -4.06 -16.43 -4.74
C ALA A 149 -3.52 -15.22 -5.51
N GLY A 150 -3.24 -14.10 -4.83
CA GLY A 150 -2.71 -12.90 -5.46
C GLY A 150 -1.33 -13.08 -6.09
N TRP A 151 -0.50 -13.99 -5.57
CA TRP A 151 0.84 -14.27 -6.06
C TRP A 151 0.93 -15.51 -6.95
N ALA A 152 -0.17 -16.22 -7.19
CA ALA A 152 -0.18 -17.43 -8.00
C ALA A 152 0.43 -17.19 -9.40
N GLY A 153 1.38 -18.02 -9.80
CA GLY A 153 2.01 -17.99 -11.12
C GLY A 153 2.96 -16.82 -11.39
N LEU A 154 3.24 -15.96 -10.40
CA LEU A 154 4.25 -14.89 -10.55
C LEU A 154 5.67 -15.45 -10.39
N SER A 155 6.60 -14.92 -11.19
CA SER A 155 8.01 -15.31 -11.11
C SER A 155 8.69 -14.74 -9.85
N PRO A 156 9.82 -15.34 -9.38
CA PRO A 156 10.59 -14.78 -8.27
C PRO A 156 11.02 -13.32 -8.50
N GLU A 157 11.36 -12.95 -9.74
CA GLU A 157 11.73 -11.59 -10.15
C GLU A 157 10.57 -10.63 -10.00
N ASP A 158 9.36 -11.07 -10.36
CA ASP A 158 8.14 -10.30 -10.21
C ASP A 158 7.76 -10.13 -8.73
N LEU A 159 7.86 -11.20 -7.94
CA LEU A 159 7.61 -11.16 -6.51
C LEU A 159 8.55 -10.20 -5.77
N ALA A 160 9.80 -10.07 -6.22
CA ALA A 160 10.78 -9.12 -5.65
C ALA A 160 10.37 -7.64 -5.86
N ARG A 161 9.43 -7.37 -6.76
CA ARG A 161 8.89 -6.03 -7.04
C ARG A 161 7.59 -5.76 -6.30
N CYS A 162 6.97 -6.79 -5.72
CA CYS A 162 5.71 -6.67 -5.00
C CYS A 162 5.90 -6.10 -3.59
N VAL A 163 4.84 -5.52 -3.08
CA VAL A 163 4.70 -5.10 -1.68
C VAL A 163 3.39 -5.67 -1.15
N LEU A 164 3.36 -6.02 0.12
CA LEU A 164 2.15 -6.42 0.83
C LEU A 164 1.64 -5.27 1.70
N ALA A 165 0.32 -5.17 1.85
CA ALA A 165 -0.30 -4.30 2.83
C ALA A 165 -1.32 -5.13 3.64
N TYR A 166 -1.11 -5.25 4.94
CA TYR A 166 -2.06 -5.88 5.83
C TYR A 166 -3.11 -4.87 6.29
N GLU A 167 -4.34 -5.12 5.94
CA GLU A 167 -5.50 -4.29 6.23
C GLU A 167 -6.43 -5.02 7.21
N PRO A 168 -6.29 -4.86 8.55
CA PRO A 168 -7.31 -5.34 9.48
C PRO A 168 -8.61 -4.56 9.20
N VAL A 169 -9.55 -5.14 8.44
CA VAL A 169 -10.75 -4.43 7.93
C VAL A 169 -11.58 -3.85 9.07
N TRP A 170 -11.62 -4.55 10.20
CA TRP A 170 -12.28 -4.12 11.44
C TRP A 170 -11.68 -2.85 12.07
N ALA A 171 -10.43 -2.51 11.71
CA ALA A 171 -9.73 -1.31 12.18
C ALA A 171 -9.68 -0.18 11.14
N ILE A 172 -10.39 -0.29 10.01
CA ILE A 172 -10.41 0.74 8.96
C ILE A 172 -11.64 1.64 9.12
N GLY A 173 -11.42 2.91 9.49
CA GLY A 173 -12.53 3.89 9.56
C GLY A 173 -13.49 3.72 10.72
N THR A 174 -13.27 2.73 11.60
CA THR A 174 -14.15 2.43 12.74
C THR A 174 -13.79 3.19 14.02
N GLY A 175 -12.61 3.81 14.06
CA GLY A 175 -12.04 4.39 15.28
C GLY A 175 -11.36 3.37 16.19
N VAL A 176 -11.49 2.07 15.91
CA VAL A 176 -10.76 1.00 16.59
C VAL A 176 -9.39 0.86 15.92
N ASN A 177 -8.34 0.73 16.71
CA ASN A 177 -6.99 0.53 16.21
C ASN A 177 -6.47 -0.84 16.66
N ALA A 178 -5.83 -1.56 15.75
CA ALA A 178 -5.00 -2.68 16.17
C ALA A 178 -3.84 -2.16 17.02
N THR A 179 -3.52 -2.85 18.09
CA THR A 179 -2.30 -2.55 18.83
C THR A 179 -1.06 -2.89 17.99
N PRO A 180 0.10 -2.24 18.22
CA PRO A 180 1.34 -2.60 17.52
C PRO A 180 1.67 -4.11 17.62
N ALA A 181 1.40 -4.74 18.77
CA ALA A 181 1.61 -6.17 18.96
C ALA A 181 0.67 -7.03 18.09
N GLN A 182 -0.62 -6.70 18.02
CA GLN A 182 -1.57 -7.40 17.15
C GLN A 182 -1.19 -7.25 15.67
N ALA A 183 -0.75 -6.07 15.24
CA ALA A 183 -0.26 -5.86 13.89
C ALA A 183 1.01 -6.67 13.63
N ALA A 184 1.98 -6.64 14.56
CA ALA A 184 3.25 -7.35 14.45
C ALA A 184 3.07 -8.87 14.33
N GLU A 185 2.09 -9.45 15.04
CA GLU A 185 1.76 -10.87 14.96
C GLU A 185 1.40 -11.29 13.53
N VAL A 186 0.49 -10.56 12.88
CA VAL A 186 0.06 -10.87 11.50
C VAL A 186 1.17 -10.55 10.48
N HIS A 187 1.94 -9.49 10.70
CA HIS A 187 3.09 -9.16 9.85
C HIS A 187 4.18 -10.23 9.93
N GLY A 188 4.47 -10.75 11.12
CA GLY A 188 5.41 -11.86 11.31
C GLY A 188 4.93 -13.13 10.60
N TYR A 189 3.63 -13.45 10.70
CA TYR A 189 3.03 -14.56 9.98
C TYR A 189 3.15 -14.40 8.46
N LEU A 190 2.77 -13.23 7.92
CA LEU A 190 2.91 -12.93 6.49
C LEU A 190 4.36 -13.03 6.03
N ARG A 191 5.33 -12.61 6.83
CA ARG A 191 6.76 -12.74 6.53
C ARG A 191 7.20 -14.19 6.46
N GLY A 192 6.74 -15.03 7.39
CA GLY A 192 6.93 -16.47 7.37
C GLY A 192 6.34 -17.10 6.10
N LEU A 193 5.13 -16.72 5.75
CA LEU A 193 4.43 -17.19 4.57
C LEU A 193 5.15 -16.80 3.27
N VAL A 194 5.68 -15.58 3.17
CA VAL A 194 6.54 -15.16 2.03
C VAL A 194 7.76 -16.07 1.91
N SER A 195 8.37 -16.44 3.04
CA SER A 195 9.51 -17.38 3.04
C SER A 195 9.15 -18.77 2.52
N GLU A 196 7.92 -19.21 2.80
CA GLU A 196 7.39 -20.52 2.37
C GLU A 196 7.01 -20.51 0.89
N VAL A 197 6.24 -19.51 0.43
CA VAL A 197 5.70 -19.48 -0.93
C VAL A 197 6.69 -19.01 -1.99
N ALA A 198 7.74 -18.33 -1.58
CA ALA A 198 8.76 -17.80 -2.49
C ALA A 198 10.18 -18.21 -2.06
N SER A 199 10.80 -17.45 -1.13
CA SER A 199 12.10 -17.82 -0.57
C SER A 199 12.41 -17.03 0.72
N LYS A 200 13.39 -17.54 1.49
CA LYS A 200 13.90 -16.84 2.68
C LYS A 200 14.53 -15.50 2.32
N GLU A 201 15.23 -15.42 1.20
CA GLU A 201 15.89 -14.21 0.71
C GLU A 201 14.85 -13.15 0.35
N LEU A 202 13.77 -13.54 -0.33
CA LEU A 202 12.68 -12.64 -0.67
C LEU A 202 11.95 -12.14 0.58
N ALA A 203 11.71 -13.01 1.56
CA ALA A 203 11.10 -12.64 2.82
C ALA A 203 11.91 -11.56 3.59
N GLN A 204 13.24 -11.51 3.40
CA GLN A 204 14.08 -10.47 4.00
C GLN A 204 13.98 -9.12 3.28
N THR A 205 13.50 -9.07 2.07
CA THR A 205 13.50 -7.87 1.22
C THR A 205 12.11 -7.31 0.92
N VAL A 206 11.08 -8.15 0.81
CA VAL A 206 9.69 -7.73 0.61
C VAL A 206 9.23 -6.86 1.76
N ARG A 207 8.64 -5.72 1.42
CA ARG A 207 8.05 -4.81 2.41
C ARG A 207 6.60 -5.19 2.71
N ILE A 208 6.26 -5.19 3.99
CA ILE A 208 4.91 -5.45 4.47
C ILE A 208 4.44 -4.21 5.23
N LEU A 209 3.39 -3.55 4.73
CA LEU A 209 2.85 -2.30 5.25
C LEU A 209 1.65 -2.58 6.16
N TYR A 210 1.50 -1.79 7.21
CA TYR A 210 0.27 -1.80 8.00
C TYR A 210 -0.76 -0.82 7.39
N GLY A 211 -1.95 -1.32 7.07
CA GLY A 211 -3.03 -0.59 6.38
C GLY A 211 -4.28 -0.33 7.24
N GLY A 212 -4.21 -0.50 8.55
CA GLY A 212 -5.29 -0.09 9.46
C GLY A 212 -5.30 1.41 9.74
N SER A 213 -5.90 1.81 10.85
CA SER A 213 -5.96 3.22 11.25
C SER A 213 -4.57 3.74 11.66
N VAL A 214 -4.00 4.60 10.82
CA VAL A 214 -2.70 5.25 11.05
C VAL A 214 -2.88 6.75 11.23
N LYS A 215 -2.26 7.28 12.29
CA LYS A 215 -2.20 8.70 12.62
C LYS A 215 -0.77 9.10 12.97
N ALA A 216 -0.55 10.42 13.10
CA ALA A 216 0.77 10.95 13.47
C ALA A 216 1.26 10.51 14.85
N ASP A 217 0.37 10.15 15.76
CA ASP A 217 0.70 9.70 17.13
C ASP A 217 1.11 8.24 17.21
N ASN A 218 0.56 7.35 16.36
CA ASN A 218 0.84 5.91 16.42
C ASN A 218 1.82 5.40 15.35
N ALA A 219 2.14 6.20 14.32
CA ALA A 219 2.94 5.78 13.18
C ALA A 219 4.33 5.24 13.58
N GLN A 220 5.00 5.90 14.53
CA GLN A 220 6.32 5.48 14.98
C GLN A 220 6.26 4.12 15.70
N ALA A 221 5.36 3.96 16.67
CA ALA A 221 5.21 2.72 17.42
C ALA A 221 4.87 1.50 16.52
N LEU A 222 4.11 1.73 15.44
CA LEU A 222 3.84 0.72 14.43
C LEU A 222 5.10 0.36 13.63
N THR A 223 5.81 1.37 13.11
CA THR A 223 6.96 1.13 12.24
C THR A 223 8.23 0.72 13.00
N GLU A 224 8.28 0.83 14.31
CA GLU A 224 9.33 0.27 15.17
C GLU A 224 9.22 -1.26 15.31
N GLN A 225 8.05 -1.86 15.00
CA GLN A 225 7.92 -3.31 15.00
C GLN A 225 8.78 -3.94 13.89
N PRO A 226 9.47 -5.07 14.15
CA PRO A 226 10.48 -5.64 13.25
C PRO A 226 9.97 -5.94 11.83
N ASP A 227 8.72 -6.37 11.71
CA ASP A 227 8.13 -6.83 10.44
C ASP A 227 7.16 -5.84 9.79
N ILE A 228 6.96 -4.67 10.41
CA ILE A 228 6.18 -3.58 9.82
C ILE A 228 7.12 -2.63 9.08
N ASP A 229 7.11 -2.69 7.74
CA ASP A 229 8.04 -1.96 6.88
C ASP A 229 7.49 -0.62 6.38
N GLY A 230 6.45 -0.13 7.01
CA GLY A 230 5.81 1.13 6.67
C GLY A 230 4.31 1.06 6.83
N VAL A 231 3.61 2.02 6.23
CA VAL A 231 2.16 2.19 6.43
C VAL A 231 1.43 2.56 5.14
N LEU A 232 0.21 2.06 5.00
CA LEU A 232 -0.77 2.47 4.00
C LEU A 232 -1.83 3.33 4.71
N VAL A 233 -1.83 4.63 4.41
CA VAL A 233 -2.57 5.65 5.15
C VAL A 233 -3.81 6.08 4.36
N GLY A 234 -5.00 5.94 4.93
CA GLY A 234 -6.26 6.43 4.36
C GLY A 234 -6.51 7.92 4.70
N GLY A 235 -7.56 8.20 5.47
CA GLY A 235 -8.05 9.56 5.75
C GLY A 235 -7.00 10.56 6.24
N ALA A 236 -6.02 10.12 7.05
CA ALA A 236 -4.94 11.00 7.50
C ALA A 236 -4.02 11.48 6.36
N SER A 237 -4.03 10.83 5.18
CA SER A 237 -3.28 11.27 4.00
C SER A 237 -3.91 12.45 3.26
N LEU A 238 -5.15 12.79 3.59
CA LEU A 238 -5.88 13.94 3.03
C LEU A 238 -5.51 15.28 3.69
N GLN A 239 -4.67 15.25 4.72
CA GLN A 239 -4.18 16.42 5.42
C GLN A 239 -2.65 16.45 5.35
N ALA A 240 -2.08 17.34 4.52
CA ALA A 240 -0.65 17.39 4.28
C ALA A 240 0.20 17.44 5.57
N PRO A 241 -0.09 18.26 6.60
CA PRO A 241 0.70 18.29 7.83
C PRO A 241 0.73 16.93 8.56
N GLY A 242 -0.43 16.25 8.64
CA GLY A 242 -0.56 14.94 9.26
C GLY A 242 0.22 13.87 8.50
N PHE A 243 0.04 13.81 7.17
CA PHE A 243 0.71 12.85 6.32
C PHE A 243 2.25 13.02 6.30
N ILE A 244 2.72 14.27 6.23
CA ILE A 244 4.15 14.61 6.32
C ILE A 244 4.73 14.15 7.67
N THR A 245 3.99 14.35 8.77
CA THR A 245 4.42 13.91 10.10
C THR A 245 4.49 12.38 10.18
N ILE A 246 3.49 11.66 9.64
CA ILE A 246 3.51 10.20 9.54
C ILE A 246 4.76 9.73 8.79
N ALA A 247 5.05 10.31 7.62
CA ALA A 247 6.21 9.94 6.83
C ALA A 247 7.54 10.15 7.58
N LYS A 248 7.69 11.30 8.26
CA LYS A 248 8.89 11.62 9.05
C LYS A 248 9.07 10.68 10.24
N LYS A 249 7.99 10.37 10.96
CA LYS A 249 8.02 9.44 12.10
C LYS A 249 8.30 8.00 11.68
N SER A 250 7.78 7.57 10.53
CA SER A 250 8.07 6.25 9.97
C SER A 250 9.55 6.10 9.55
N ALA A 251 10.22 7.20 9.20
CA ALA A 251 11.64 7.22 8.89
C ALA A 251 12.55 7.05 10.12
N ALA A 252 12.06 7.46 11.29
CA ALA A 252 12.80 7.50 12.55
C ALA A 252 12.87 6.12 13.24
N ARG A 253 13.00 5.01 12.48
CA ARG A 253 13.27 3.70 13.09
C ARG A 253 14.53 3.82 13.94
N SER A 254 14.40 3.64 15.24
CA SER A 254 15.53 3.48 16.13
C SER A 254 16.35 2.29 15.59
N GLY A 255 17.56 2.55 15.08
CA GLY A 255 18.49 1.45 14.82
C GLY A 255 18.70 0.68 16.13
N PRO A 256 19.10 -0.60 16.09
CA PRO A 256 19.45 -1.30 17.30
C PRO A 256 20.41 -0.42 18.07
N SER A 257 20.06 -0.10 19.31
CA SER A 257 20.96 0.57 20.27
C SER A 257 22.30 -0.18 20.21
N LYS A 258 23.34 0.51 19.79
CA LYS A 258 24.69 -0.04 19.95
C LYS A 258 24.98 -0.01 21.44
N GLU A 259 24.68 -1.11 22.12
CA GLU A 259 25.31 -1.46 23.38
C GLU A 259 26.73 -1.97 23.12
#